data_1c700a4a874063d901fc758c6df48ce0
#
_entry.id   1c700a4a874063d901fc758c6df48ce0
#
_cell.length_a   1.000
_cell.length_b   1.000
_cell.length_c   1.000
_cell.angle_alpha   90.00
_cell.angle_beta   90.00
_cell.angle_gamma   90.00
#
_symmetry.space_group_name_H-M   'P 1'
#
loop_
_entity.id
_entity.type
_entity.pdbx_description
1 polymer ?
#
loop_
_entity_poly.entity_id
_entity_poly.type
_entity_poly.pdbx_seq_one_letter_code
_entity_poly.pdbx_strand_id
1 'polypeptide(L)'
;FVKKLMNTYDNFLYTLHHNWRDSAYNFSSDFEQRVNNLDGFIDKCDEEPPELIRILEKEENYDVEFKATWSMRKNGDELIKDEERIYDNCIKTICGFLNTEGGVLAIGVEDNAKVEYNQITGLKGIKDEVKLVKNYRNSIDKYIINIQNSLNKYFGKDIVASKYIKIEKIQSSIKSGSKIILLIKCEDLFKLTDKKGIKVKDRFYIRQNRMTKELKGNEIKNFIKLKT
;
A
#
# COMPACT_ATOMS: atom_id res chain seq x y z
N PHE A 1 11.35 -2.30 13.49
CA PHE A 1 10.22 -1.94 14.35
C PHE A 1 10.21 -2.80 15.61
N VAL A 2 10.14 -4.12 15.50
CA VAL A 2 10.14 -5.07 16.63
C VAL A 2 11.34 -4.84 17.55
N LYS A 3 12.56 -4.69 16.99
CA LYS A 3 13.78 -4.42 17.77
C LYS A 3 13.72 -3.09 18.54
N LYS A 4 13.08 -2.06 17.95
CA LYS A 4 12.86 -0.76 18.59
C LYS A 4 11.82 -0.85 19.71
N LEU A 5 10.77 -1.67 19.49
CA LEU A 5 9.72 -1.94 20.48
C LEU A 5 10.29 -2.73 21.66
N MET A 6 11.11 -3.76 21.41
CA MET A 6 11.79 -4.54 22.45
C MET A 6 12.75 -3.67 23.27
N ASN A 7 13.56 -2.82 22.64
CA ASN A 7 14.42 -1.88 23.35
C ASN A 7 13.61 -0.86 24.20
N THR A 8 12.46 -0.44 23.71
CA THR A 8 11.56 0.45 24.48
C THR A 8 10.93 -0.30 25.65
N TYR A 9 10.57 -1.55 25.47
CA TYR A 9 10.04 -2.44 26.49
C TYR A 9 11.11 -2.73 27.57
N ASP A 10 12.32 -3.11 27.19
CA ASP A 10 13.43 -3.36 28.10
C ASP A 10 13.80 -2.12 28.93
N ASN A 11 13.85 -0.94 28.28
CA ASN A 11 14.08 0.34 28.97
C ASN A 11 12.93 0.69 29.93
N PHE A 12 11.70 0.38 29.56
CA PHE A 12 10.52 0.60 30.39
C PHE A 12 10.52 -0.34 31.58
N LEU A 13 10.81 -1.62 31.42
CA LEU A 13 10.97 -2.57 32.53
C LEU A 13 12.10 -2.20 33.46
N TYR A 14 13.23 -1.75 32.91
CA TYR A 14 14.36 -1.27 33.70
C TYR A 14 13.99 -0.04 34.56
N THR A 15 13.30 0.92 33.98
CA THR A 15 12.82 2.13 34.68
C THR A 15 11.78 1.78 35.75
N LEU A 16 10.88 0.83 35.47
CA LEU A 16 9.95 0.31 36.47
C LEU A 16 10.66 -0.36 37.63
N HIS A 17 11.63 -1.20 37.34
CA HIS A 17 12.35 -1.93 38.42
C HIS A 17 13.09 -1.02 39.38
N HIS A 18 13.53 0.16 38.93
CA HIS A 18 14.28 1.13 39.74
C HIS A 18 13.41 2.11 40.54
N ASN A 19 12.19 2.39 40.06
CA ASN A 19 11.30 3.37 40.73
C ASN A 19 10.20 2.73 41.61
N TRP A 20 10.19 1.43 41.82
CA TRP A 20 8.99 0.65 42.21
C TRP A 20 8.93 0.18 43.66
N ARG A 21 9.73 0.68 44.54
CA ARG A 21 9.58 0.23 45.96
C ARG A 21 8.37 0.81 46.69
N ASP A 22 7.77 1.90 46.23
CA ASP A 22 6.79 2.66 47.01
C ASP A 22 5.35 2.82 46.44
N SER A 23 4.98 2.24 45.30
CA SER A 23 3.62 2.43 44.76
C SER A 23 3.00 1.21 44.06
N ALA A 24 3.14 0.06 44.66
CA ALA A 24 2.91 -1.24 44.00
C ALA A 24 1.43 -1.71 43.80
N TYR A 25 0.39 -1.02 44.21
CA TYR A 25 -0.91 -1.64 44.38
C TYR A 25 -1.98 -1.34 43.29
N ASN A 26 -1.86 -0.32 42.47
CA ASN A 26 -2.92 0.03 41.48
C ASN A 26 -2.51 -0.09 40.03
N PHE A 27 -1.33 -0.61 39.74
CA PHE A 27 -0.78 -0.65 38.36
C PHE A 27 -0.88 -2.03 37.68
N SER A 28 -1.25 -3.08 38.41
CA SER A 28 -1.03 -4.46 37.91
C SER A 28 -1.97 -4.86 36.79
N SER A 29 -3.28 -4.57 36.87
CA SER A 29 -4.23 -5.07 35.89
C SER A 29 -4.14 -4.34 34.53
N ASP A 30 -4.00 -3.02 34.55
CA ASP A 30 -3.86 -2.20 33.33
C ASP A 30 -2.52 -2.45 32.63
N PHE A 31 -1.47 -2.66 33.41
CA PHE A 31 -0.15 -2.99 32.90
C PHE A 31 -0.08 -4.40 32.30
N GLU A 32 -0.59 -5.41 33.00
CA GLU A 32 -0.68 -6.77 32.46
C GLU A 32 -1.52 -6.81 31.17
N GLN A 33 -2.59 -6.05 31.12
CA GLN A 33 -3.40 -5.96 29.90
C GLN A 33 -2.63 -5.29 28.76
N ARG A 34 -1.82 -4.25 29.05
CA ARG A 34 -0.96 -3.59 28.06
C ARG A 34 0.19 -4.48 27.61
N VAL A 35 0.81 -5.22 28.52
CA VAL A 35 1.88 -6.19 28.19
C VAL A 35 1.32 -7.33 27.34
N ASN A 36 0.20 -7.93 27.76
CA ASN A 36 -0.47 -8.98 26.98
C ASN A 36 -0.93 -8.47 25.59
N ASN A 37 -1.31 -7.20 25.51
CA ASN A 37 -1.61 -6.58 24.23
C ASN A 37 -0.36 -6.38 23.36
N LEU A 38 0.79 -6.03 23.95
CA LEU A 38 2.06 -5.90 23.25
C LEU A 38 2.59 -7.27 22.78
N ASP A 39 2.52 -8.29 23.62
CA ASP A 39 2.92 -9.65 23.24
C ASP A 39 2.03 -10.18 22.11
N GLY A 40 0.69 -9.99 22.21
CA GLY A 40 -0.22 -10.34 21.15
C GLY A 40 -0.04 -9.52 19.86
N PHE A 41 0.54 -8.32 19.93
CA PHE A 41 0.91 -7.52 18.77
C PHE A 41 2.22 -8.02 18.14
N ILE A 42 3.22 -8.34 18.95
CA ILE A 42 4.50 -8.90 18.50
C ILE A 42 4.24 -10.22 17.76
N ASP A 43 3.48 -11.13 18.36
CA ASP A 43 3.11 -12.41 17.75
C ASP A 43 2.39 -12.23 16.41
N LYS A 44 1.49 -11.23 16.32
CA LYS A 44 0.77 -10.95 15.06
C LYS A 44 1.63 -10.28 14.00
N CYS A 45 2.54 -9.40 14.44
CA CYS A 45 3.47 -8.74 13.52
C CYS A 45 4.50 -9.70 12.94
N ASP A 46 4.86 -10.75 13.69
CA ASP A 46 5.77 -11.80 13.22
C ASP A 46 5.10 -12.75 12.20
N GLU A 47 3.76 -12.84 12.23
CA GLU A 47 2.98 -13.64 11.28
C GLU A 47 2.70 -12.92 9.95
N GLU A 48 2.78 -11.58 9.93
CA GLU A 48 2.52 -10.80 8.73
C GLU A 48 3.79 -10.50 7.94
N PRO A 49 3.70 -10.46 6.59
CA PRO A 49 4.84 -10.10 5.78
C PRO A 49 5.39 -8.72 6.16
N PRO A 50 6.69 -8.61 6.52
CA PRO A 50 7.27 -7.35 7.00
C PRO A 50 7.08 -6.18 6.06
N GLU A 51 6.98 -6.46 4.77
CA GLU A 51 6.74 -5.46 3.74
C GLU A 51 5.32 -4.87 3.82
N LEU A 52 4.32 -5.71 4.06
CA LEU A 52 2.94 -5.27 4.22
C LEU A 52 2.82 -4.34 5.43
N ILE A 53 3.42 -4.73 6.56
CA ILE A 53 3.42 -3.91 7.77
C ILE A 53 4.07 -2.54 7.50
N ARG A 54 5.25 -2.52 6.86
CA ARG A 54 5.95 -1.27 6.53
C ARG A 54 5.12 -0.33 5.64
N ILE A 55 4.37 -0.90 4.71
CA ILE A 55 3.50 -0.12 3.80
C ILE A 55 2.31 0.45 4.58
N LEU A 56 1.68 -0.34 5.45
CA LEU A 56 0.54 0.11 6.26
C LEU A 56 0.94 1.16 7.30
N GLU A 57 2.13 1.03 7.91
CA GLU A 57 2.66 2.01 8.86
C GLU A 57 2.98 3.37 8.22
N LYS A 58 3.29 3.39 6.93
CA LYS A 58 3.51 4.64 6.21
C LYS A 58 2.22 5.42 6.00
N GLU A 59 1.07 4.76 6.07
CA GLU A 59 -0.20 5.30 5.62
C GLU A 59 -0.14 5.79 4.16
N GLU A 60 -1.21 6.36 3.63
CA GLU A 60 -1.17 7.00 2.32
C GLU A 60 -0.35 8.28 2.34
N ASN A 61 0.60 8.40 1.44
CA ASN A 61 1.49 9.55 1.31
C ASN A 61 1.98 9.73 -0.15
N TYR A 62 3.13 10.39 -0.36
CA TYR A 62 3.64 10.64 -1.70
C TYR A 62 4.15 9.36 -2.41
N ASP A 63 4.58 8.33 -1.68
CA ASP A 63 5.12 7.06 -2.21
C ASP A 63 4.22 5.84 -1.95
N VAL A 64 3.08 6.01 -1.26
CA VAL A 64 2.13 4.93 -0.95
C VAL A 64 0.71 5.36 -1.26
N GLU A 65 -0.05 4.50 -1.92
CA GLU A 65 -1.48 4.65 -2.17
C GLU A 65 -2.21 3.33 -1.93
N PHE A 66 -3.38 3.38 -1.30
CA PHE A 66 -4.23 2.24 -1.02
C PHE A 66 -5.46 2.23 -1.93
N LYS A 67 -5.85 1.06 -2.41
CA LYS A 67 -7.11 0.86 -3.13
C LYS A 67 -7.73 -0.47 -2.75
N ALA A 68 -8.96 -0.42 -2.31
CA ALA A 68 -9.70 -1.62 -1.94
C ALA A 68 -9.87 -2.59 -3.11
N THR A 69 -9.96 -2.09 -4.34
CA THR A 69 -10.14 -2.87 -5.57
C THR A 69 -9.41 -2.23 -6.74
N TRP A 70 -9.07 -3.04 -7.76
CA TRP A 70 -8.51 -2.56 -9.01
C TRP A 70 -9.56 -1.95 -9.93
N SER A 71 -10.66 -2.68 -10.19
CA SER A 71 -11.63 -2.33 -11.23
C SER A 71 -13.06 -2.18 -10.71
N MET A 72 -13.33 -2.47 -9.44
CA MET A 72 -14.68 -2.47 -8.90
C MET A 72 -15.03 -1.14 -8.26
N ARG A 73 -16.27 -0.74 -8.42
CA ARG A 73 -16.86 0.38 -7.70
C ARG A 73 -18.10 -0.08 -6.96
N LYS A 74 -18.32 0.46 -5.77
CA LYS A 74 -19.57 0.26 -5.03
C LYS A 74 -20.65 1.16 -5.64
N ASN A 75 -21.78 0.54 -6.02
CA ASN A 75 -22.97 1.24 -6.47
C ASN A 75 -24.14 0.77 -5.61
N GLY A 76 -24.47 1.52 -4.55
CA GLY A 76 -25.32 1.02 -3.48
C GLY A 76 -24.67 -0.18 -2.80
N ASP A 77 -25.37 -1.30 -2.74
CA ASP A 77 -24.87 -2.56 -2.17
C ASP A 77 -24.18 -3.47 -3.21
N GLU A 78 -24.22 -3.10 -4.49
CA GLU A 78 -23.63 -3.90 -5.56
C GLU A 78 -22.22 -3.43 -5.92
N LEU A 79 -21.35 -4.40 -6.25
CA LEU A 79 -20.03 -4.15 -6.82
C LEU A 79 -20.11 -4.30 -8.35
N ILE A 80 -19.82 -3.23 -9.05
CA ILE A 80 -19.80 -3.21 -10.52
C ILE A 80 -18.37 -2.99 -11.03
N LYS A 81 -18.04 -3.65 -12.16
CA LYS A 81 -16.79 -3.40 -12.88
C LYS A 81 -16.86 -2.03 -13.56
N ASP A 82 -15.84 -1.21 -13.34
CA ASP A 82 -15.73 0.13 -13.90
C ASP A 82 -14.33 0.35 -14.51
N GLU A 83 -14.23 0.32 -15.83
CA GLU A 83 -12.93 0.49 -16.52
C GLU A 83 -12.43 1.94 -16.49
N GLU A 84 -13.31 2.92 -16.40
CA GLU A 84 -12.91 4.33 -16.24
C GLU A 84 -12.25 4.54 -14.88
N ARG A 85 -12.74 3.86 -13.86
CA ARG A 85 -12.16 3.90 -12.52
C ARG A 85 -10.74 3.33 -12.48
N ILE A 86 -10.44 2.28 -13.26
CA ILE A 86 -9.07 1.77 -13.38
C ILE A 86 -8.14 2.92 -13.77
N TYR A 87 -8.53 3.68 -14.80
CA TYR A 87 -7.75 4.83 -15.24
C TYR A 87 -7.67 5.91 -14.18
N ASP A 88 -8.81 6.31 -13.63
CA ASP A 88 -8.87 7.45 -12.72
C ASP A 88 -8.18 7.21 -11.37
N ASN A 89 -8.25 6.02 -10.84
CA ASN A 89 -7.72 5.72 -9.52
C ASN A 89 -6.34 5.05 -9.55
N CYS A 90 -6.12 4.13 -10.47
CA CYS A 90 -4.90 3.32 -10.47
C CYS A 90 -3.88 3.81 -11.50
N ILE A 91 -4.28 4.00 -12.74
CA ILE A 91 -3.35 4.35 -13.84
C ILE A 91 -2.75 5.74 -13.66
N LYS A 92 -3.55 6.73 -13.26
CA LYS A 92 -3.04 8.09 -12.95
C LYS A 92 -2.02 8.04 -11.80
N THR A 93 -2.32 7.31 -10.75
CA THR A 93 -1.44 7.15 -9.59
C THR A 93 -0.12 6.50 -9.98
N ILE A 94 -0.17 5.39 -10.74
CA ILE A 94 1.03 4.72 -11.25
C ILE A 94 1.84 5.66 -12.15
N CYS A 95 1.19 6.43 -13.04
CA CYS A 95 1.86 7.45 -13.85
C CYS A 95 2.55 8.49 -12.97
N GLY A 96 1.87 8.93 -11.91
CA GLY A 96 2.44 9.85 -10.93
C GLY A 96 3.68 9.29 -10.25
N PHE A 97 3.66 8.05 -9.79
CA PHE A 97 4.82 7.37 -9.20
C PHE A 97 5.99 7.28 -10.17
N LEU A 98 5.74 6.84 -11.41
CA LEU A 98 6.79 6.72 -12.44
C LEU A 98 7.45 8.07 -12.77
N ASN A 99 6.73 9.17 -12.65
CA ASN A 99 7.21 10.52 -12.93
C ASN A 99 7.83 11.23 -11.72
N THR A 100 7.71 10.65 -10.52
CA THR A 100 8.26 11.26 -9.30
C THR A 100 9.41 10.41 -8.73
N GLU A 101 9.25 9.85 -7.58
CA GLU A 101 10.31 9.12 -6.85
C GLU A 101 10.04 7.61 -6.80
N GLY A 102 9.09 7.16 -7.60
CA GLY A 102 8.55 5.83 -7.49
C GLY A 102 7.45 5.74 -6.42
N GLY A 103 7.06 4.52 -6.08
CA GLY A 103 6.06 4.29 -5.05
C GLY A 103 5.36 2.95 -5.16
N VAL A 104 4.40 2.73 -4.28
CA VAL A 104 3.64 1.49 -4.17
C VAL A 104 2.15 1.75 -4.16
N LEU A 105 1.45 1.13 -5.10
CA LEU A 105 -0.01 1.03 -5.07
C LEU A 105 -0.40 -0.34 -4.50
N ALA A 106 -1.05 -0.35 -3.34
CA ALA A 106 -1.52 -1.57 -2.69
C ALA A 106 -3.00 -1.81 -3.01
N ILE A 107 -3.31 -2.91 -3.70
CA ILE A 107 -4.67 -3.32 -4.06
C ILE A 107 -5.18 -4.36 -3.06
N GLY A 108 -6.41 -4.18 -2.59
CA GLY A 108 -7.01 -4.98 -1.52
C GLY A 108 -6.87 -4.33 -0.15
N VAL A 109 -6.51 -3.04 -0.11
CA VAL A 109 -6.32 -2.24 1.09
C VAL A 109 -7.24 -1.03 1.02
N GLU A 110 -7.97 -0.73 2.08
CA GLU A 110 -8.82 0.46 2.19
C GLU A 110 -7.99 1.71 2.50
N ASP A 111 -8.48 2.88 2.07
CA ASP A 111 -7.81 4.18 2.27
C ASP A 111 -7.58 4.52 3.77
N ASN A 112 -8.37 3.91 4.67
CA ASN A 112 -8.26 4.04 6.12
C ASN A 112 -7.54 2.86 6.80
N ALA A 113 -6.85 2.03 6.04
CA ALA A 113 -6.10 0.90 6.58
C ALA A 113 -4.95 1.40 7.47
N LYS A 114 -4.81 0.76 8.63
CA LYS A 114 -3.79 1.12 9.61
C LYS A 114 -3.41 -0.06 10.49
N VAL A 115 -2.25 0.07 11.11
CA VAL A 115 -1.75 -0.84 12.13
C VAL A 115 -1.95 -0.17 13.49
N GLU A 116 -2.84 -0.70 14.31
CA GLU A 116 -3.12 -0.22 15.65
C GLU A 116 -2.94 -1.35 16.66
N TYR A 117 -2.09 -1.13 17.64
CA TYR A 117 -1.79 -2.08 18.74
C TYR A 117 -1.69 -3.54 18.27
N ASN A 118 -2.80 -4.28 18.32
CA ASN A 118 -2.85 -5.71 18.00
C ASN A 118 -3.66 -6.03 16.74
N GLN A 119 -4.05 -5.01 15.96
CA GLN A 119 -4.95 -5.20 14.83
C GLN A 119 -4.49 -4.43 13.62
N ILE A 120 -4.48 -5.13 12.49
CA ILE A 120 -4.42 -4.50 11.18
C ILE A 120 -5.85 -4.36 10.69
N THR A 121 -6.28 -3.12 10.46
CA THR A 121 -7.62 -2.80 9.95
C THR A 121 -7.55 -2.40 8.49
N GLY A 122 -8.69 -2.45 7.79
CA GLY A 122 -8.79 -2.01 6.40
C GLY A 122 -8.22 -2.97 5.36
N LEU A 123 -7.79 -4.20 5.72
CA LEU A 123 -7.42 -5.21 4.73
C LEU A 123 -8.67 -5.90 4.19
N LYS A 124 -9.03 -5.64 2.94
CA LYS A 124 -10.12 -6.32 2.21
C LYS A 124 -9.63 -7.57 1.48
N GLY A 125 -8.46 -7.47 0.87
CA GLY A 125 -7.97 -8.48 -0.06
C GLY A 125 -8.70 -8.44 -1.42
N ILE A 126 -8.17 -9.16 -2.38
CA ILE A 126 -8.68 -9.18 -3.77
C ILE A 126 -9.66 -10.31 -4.07
N LYS A 127 -9.89 -11.23 -3.12
CA LYS A 127 -10.68 -12.46 -3.37
C LYS A 127 -12.10 -12.17 -3.87
N ASP A 128 -12.77 -11.17 -3.30
CA ASP A 128 -14.14 -10.83 -3.68
C ASP A 128 -14.19 -10.27 -5.10
N GLU A 129 -13.28 -9.38 -5.48
CA GLU A 129 -13.19 -8.87 -6.85
C GLU A 129 -12.90 -10.00 -7.85
N VAL A 130 -11.96 -10.89 -7.52
CA VAL A 130 -11.62 -12.07 -8.36
C VAL A 130 -12.84 -12.98 -8.56
N LYS A 131 -13.68 -13.15 -7.54
CA LYS A 131 -14.89 -13.97 -7.60
C LYS A 131 -16.01 -13.31 -8.41
N LEU A 132 -16.24 -12.02 -8.20
CA LEU A 132 -17.39 -11.31 -8.78
C LEU A 132 -17.21 -11.00 -10.26
N VAL A 133 -16.00 -10.76 -10.72
CA VAL A 133 -15.73 -10.39 -12.11
C VAL A 133 -15.61 -11.66 -12.99
N LYS A 134 -16.59 -11.90 -13.83
CA LYS A 134 -16.66 -13.09 -14.72
C LYS A 134 -15.37 -13.34 -15.52
N ASN A 135 -14.71 -12.29 -15.96
CA ASN A 135 -13.48 -12.38 -16.75
C ASN A 135 -12.31 -13.01 -16.00
N TYR A 136 -12.31 -12.95 -14.66
CA TYR A 136 -11.25 -13.54 -13.84
C TYR A 136 -11.49 -15.03 -13.56
N ARG A 137 -12.71 -15.54 -13.79
CA ARG A 137 -13.09 -16.94 -13.60
C ARG A 137 -12.63 -17.49 -12.25
N ASN A 138 -12.74 -16.68 -11.17
CA ASN A 138 -12.29 -17.01 -9.83
C ASN A 138 -10.79 -17.40 -9.75
N SER A 139 -9.95 -16.80 -10.59
CA SER A 139 -8.51 -17.08 -10.68
C SER A 139 -7.71 -15.81 -10.44
N ILE A 140 -6.86 -15.85 -9.41
CA ILE A 140 -5.94 -14.75 -9.07
C ILE A 140 -4.95 -14.51 -10.21
N ASP A 141 -4.46 -15.56 -10.85
CA ASP A 141 -3.51 -15.42 -11.95
C ASP A 141 -4.13 -14.69 -13.13
N LYS A 142 -5.39 -15.00 -13.47
CA LYS A 142 -6.13 -14.25 -14.51
C LYS A 142 -6.38 -12.80 -14.12
N TYR A 143 -6.59 -12.54 -12.84
CA TYR A 143 -6.71 -11.19 -12.31
C TYR A 143 -5.39 -10.41 -12.49
N ILE A 144 -4.26 -11.01 -12.12
CA ILE A 144 -2.93 -10.43 -12.32
C ILE A 144 -2.64 -10.19 -13.80
N ILE A 145 -2.93 -11.16 -14.67
CA ILE A 145 -2.78 -11.02 -16.12
C ILE A 145 -3.64 -9.84 -16.65
N ASN A 146 -4.85 -9.67 -16.15
CA ASN A 146 -5.71 -8.56 -16.54
C ASN A 146 -5.11 -7.20 -16.12
N ILE A 147 -4.55 -7.11 -14.92
CA ILE A 147 -3.80 -5.93 -14.47
C ILE A 147 -2.61 -5.67 -15.40
N GLN A 148 -1.80 -6.68 -15.70
CA GLN A 148 -0.66 -6.57 -16.62
C GLN A 148 -1.08 -6.07 -18.01
N ASN A 149 -2.19 -6.61 -18.54
CA ASN A 149 -2.74 -6.17 -19.82
C ASN A 149 -3.19 -4.70 -19.77
N SER A 150 -3.80 -4.27 -18.68
CA SER A 150 -4.17 -2.87 -18.48
C SER A 150 -2.93 -1.98 -18.40
N LEU A 151 -1.91 -2.37 -17.67
CA LEU A 151 -0.65 -1.64 -17.59
C LEU A 151 0.05 -1.57 -18.96
N ASN A 152 0.10 -2.68 -19.70
CA ASN A 152 0.66 -2.71 -21.07
C ASN A 152 -0.09 -1.78 -22.03
N LYS A 153 -1.42 -1.70 -21.89
CA LYS A 153 -2.26 -0.80 -22.69
C LYS A 153 -1.93 0.67 -22.48
N TYR A 154 -1.63 1.06 -21.24
CA TYR A 154 -1.43 2.46 -20.87
C TYR A 154 0.03 2.90 -20.90
N PHE A 155 0.97 2.03 -20.54
CA PHE A 155 2.39 2.37 -20.39
C PHE A 155 3.28 1.76 -21.47
N GLY A 156 2.76 0.80 -22.23
CA GLY A 156 3.55 0.05 -23.20
C GLY A 156 4.24 -1.17 -22.59
N LYS A 157 4.47 -2.18 -23.42
CA LYS A 157 5.06 -3.47 -22.99
C LYS A 157 6.47 -3.31 -22.43
N ASP A 158 7.26 -2.44 -23.02
CA ASP A 158 8.67 -2.26 -22.64
C ASP A 158 8.80 -1.71 -21.21
N ILE A 159 7.90 -0.81 -20.80
CA ILE A 159 7.90 -0.25 -19.44
C ILE A 159 7.43 -1.28 -18.42
N VAL A 160 6.42 -2.06 -18.76
CA VAL A 160 5.86 -3.11 -17.86
C VAL A 160 6.77 -4.34 -17.81
N ALA A 161 7.36 -4.74 -18.93
CA ALA A 161 8.31 -5.85 -18.98
C ALA A 161 9.68 -5.48 -18.42
N SER A 162 10.05 -4.19 -18.44
CA SER A 162 11.22 -3.67 -17.76
C SER A 162 10.97 -3.59 -16.25
N LYS A 163 11.98 -3.37 -15.47
CA LYS A 163 11.93 -3.34 -13.99
C LYS A 163 11.06 -2.23 -13.37
N TYR A 164 10.47 -1.33 -14.19
CA TYR A 164 9.83 -0.10 -13.70
C TYR A 164 8.49 -0.31 -13.04
N ILE A 165 7.76 -1.37 -13.41
CA ILE A 165 6.50 -1.74 -12.76
C ILE A 165 6.55 -3.23 -12.41
N LYS A 166 6.51 -3.53 -11.12
CA LYS A 166 6.52 -4.91 -10.60
C LYS A 166 5.25 -5.19 -9.83
N ILE A 167 4.59 -6.31 -10.12
CA ILE A 167 3.41 -6.77 -9.39
C ILE A 167 3.85 -7.88 -8.46
N GLU A 168 3.63 -7.72 -7.18
CA GLU A 168 3.89 -8.72 -6.16
C GLU A 168 2.60 -9.12 -5.44
N LYS A 169 2.46 -10.41 -5.19
CA LYS A 169 1.36 -10.97 -4.42
C LYS A 169 1.83 -11.22 -2.99
N ILE A 170 1.16 -10.61 -2.04
CA ILE A 170 1.38 -10.83 -0.61
C ILE A 170 0.16 -11.54 -0.02
N GLN A 171 0.40 -12.52 0.82
CA GLN A 171 -0.63 -13.20 1.57
C GLN A 171 -0.48 -12.81 3.04
N SER A 172 -1.51 -12.15 3.56
CA SER A 172 -1.65 -11.82 4.97
C SER A 172 -2.28 -13.00 5.71
N SER A 173 -1.82 -13.28 6.91
CA SER A 173 -2.26 -14.39 7.76
C SER A 173 -3.25 -14.01 8.86
N ILE A 174 -3.80 -12.81 8.82
CA ILE A 174 -4.71 -12.26 9.87
C ILE A 174 -5.77 -13.27 10.30
N LYS A 175 -6.06 -13.29 11.60
CA LYS A 175 -7.06 -14.18 12.25
C LYS A 175 -8.46 -14.17 11.59
N SER A 176 -8.83 -13.11 10.88
CA SER A 176 -10.09 -13.01 10.11
C SER A 176 -10.10 -13.79 8.79
N GLY A 177 -9.08 -14.60 8.53
CA GLY A 177 -8.89 -15.37 7.31
C GLY A 177 -7.83 -14.74 6.38
N SER A 178 -7.08 -15.60 5.71
CA SER A 178 -6.01 -15.19 4.78
C SER A 178 -6.51 -14.22 3.72
N LYS A 179 -5.93 -13.03 3.67
CA LYS A 179 -6.18 -12.00 2.64
C LYS A 179 -5.05 -12.01 1.62
N ILE A 180 -5.38 -11.81 0.37
CA ILE A 180 -4.39 -11.63 -0.70
C ILE A 180 -4.40 -10.17 -1.10
N ILE A 181 -3.24 -9.54 -1.03
CA ILE A 181 -2.98 -8.15 -1.38
C ILE A 181 -2.05 -8.15 -2.59
N LEU A 182 -2.23 -7.24 -3.52
CA LEU A 182 -1.28 -7.02 -4.60
C LEU A 182 -0.57 -5.68 -4.40
N LEU A 183 0.74 -5.72 -4.46
CA LEU A 183 1.59 -4.53 -4.50
C LEU A 183 2.03 -4.27 -5.94
N ILE A 184 1.70 -3.10 -6.46
CA ILE A 184 2.20 -2.61 -7.73
C ILE A 184 3.30 -1.60 -7.39
N LYS A 185 4.55 -2.05 -7.49
CA LYS A 185 5.74 -1.25 -7.19
C LYS A 185 6.19 -0.53 -8.45
N CYS A 186 6.38 0.76 -8.35
CA CYS A 186 6.82 1.63 -9.42
C CYS A 186 8.18 2.22 -9.07
N GLU A 187 9.13 2.15 -9.99
CA GLU A 187 10.42 2.83 -9.86
C GLU A 187 10.38 4.21 -10.50
N ASP A 188 11.27 5.11 -10.07
CA ASP A 188 11.42 6.44 -10.65
C ASP A 188 11.95 6.34 -12.09
N LEU A 189 11.06 6.53 -13.05
CA LEU A 189 11.40 6.48 -14.48
C LEU A 189 12.31 7.64 -14.90
N PHE A 190 12.24 8.79 -14.21
CA PHE A 190 13.11 9.92 -14.50
C PHE A 190 14.58 9.64 -14.23
N LYS A 191 14.90 8.86 -13.20
CA LYS A 191 16.29 8.47 -12.90
C LYS A 191 16.86 7.52 -13.94
N LEU A 192 16.00 6.78 -14.63
CA LEU A 192 16.37 5.62 -15.45
C LEU A 192 16.23 5.86 -16.96
N THR A 193 15.54 6.92 -17.36
CA THR A 193 15.37 7.35 -18.75
C THR A 193 15.83 8.79 -18.92
N ASP A 194 16.08 9.22 -20.16
CA ASP A 194 16.58 10.56 -20.51
C ASP A 194 15.73 11.74 -20.00
N LYS A 195 15.21 11.64 -18.76
CA LYS A 195 14.53 12.69 -18.00
C LYS A 195 13.29 13.28 -18.69
N LYS A 196 12.58 12.48 -19.50
CA LYS A 196 11.38 12.94 -20.23
C LYS A 196 10.07 12.69 -19.51
N GLY A 197 10.06 11.75 -18.55
CA GLY A 197 8.84 11.27 -17.91
C GLY A 197 7.86 10.60 -18.87
N ILE A 198 6.76 10.12 -18.35
CA ILE A 198 5.74 9.40 -19.12
C ILE A 198 4.40 10.12 -19.11
N LYS A 199 3.66 10.01 -20.19
CA LYS A 199 2.28 10.47 -20.32
C LYS A 199 1.33 9.30 -20.51
N VAL A 200 0.13 9.44 -19.98
CA VAL A 200 -0.96 8.49 -20.21
C VAL A 200 -2.17 9.24 -20.77
N LYS A 201 -2.66 8.81 -21.92
CA LYS A 201 -3.71 9.54 -22.69
C LYS A 201 -3.32 11.02 -22.89
N ASP A 202 -2.07 11.29 -23.29
CA ASP A 202 -1.49 12.63 -23.49
C ASP A 202 -1.44 13.53 -22.25
N ARG A 203 -1.75 13.00 -21.08
CA ARG A 203 -1.72 13.72 -19.81
C ARG A 203 -0.51 13.32 -18.99
N PHE A 204 0.07 14.31 -18.30
CA PHE A 204 1.24 14.14 -17.45
C PHE A 204 0.84 14.23 -15.98
N TYR A 205 1.09 13.19 -15.21
CA TYR A 205 0.74 13.13 -13.80
C TYR A 205 1.99 13.05 -12.93
N ILE A 206 1.93 13.69 -11.76
CA ILE A 206 2.94 13.60 -10.70
C ILE A 206 2.27 13.23 -9.37
N ARG A 207 3.05 12.72 -8.44
CA ARG A 207 2.64 12.64 -7.02
C ARG A 207 3.09 13.88 -6.30
N GLN A 208 2.15 14.49 -5.58
CA GLN A 208 2.41 15.63 -4.71
C GLN A 208 1.68 15.40 -3.40
N ASN A 209 2.43 15.11 -2.33
CA ASN A 209 1.87 14.66 -1.06
C ASN A 209 1.02 13.39 -1.28
N ARG A 210 -0.24 13.38 -0.80
CA ARG A 210 -1.19 12.27 -0.95
C ARG A 210 -1.98 12.29 -2.27
N MET A 211 -1.71 13.23 -3.17
CA MET A 211 -2.54 13.42 -4.37
C MET A 211 -1.77 13.17 -5.65
N THR A 212 -2.49 12.68 -6.65
CA THR A 212 -2.02 12.64 -8.03
C THR A 212 -2.48 13.91 -8.74
N LYS A 213 -1.54 14.76 -9.15
CA LYS A 213 -1.78 16.03 -9.84
C LYS A 213 -1.48 15.90 -11.32
N GLU A 214 -2.39 16.38 -12.19
CA GLU A 214 -2.12 16.59 -13.61
C GLU A 214 -1.36 17.89 -13.83
N LEU A 215 -0.23 17.84 -14.53
CA LEU A 215 0.51 19.02 -14.97
C LEU A 215 0.18 19.35 -16.42
N LYS A 216 0.14 20.64 -16.76
CA LYS A 216 -0.19 21.12 -18.11
C LYS A 216 0.83 22.14 -18.63
N GLY A 217 1.07 22.13 -19.92
CA GLY A 217 1.86 23.16 -20.63
C GLY A 217 3.20 23.45 -19.97
N ASN A 218 3.36 24.67 -19.47
CA ASN A 218 4.61 25.14 -18.85
C ASN A 218 4.90 24.47 -17.49
N GLU A 219 3.87 23.98 -16.76
CA GLU A 219 4.11 23.26 -15.51
C GLU A 219 4.95 21.99 -15.77
N ILE A 220 4.68 21.27 -16.86
CA ILE A 220 5.48 20.07 -17.25
C ILE A 220 6.92 20.47 -17.51
N LYS A 221 7.16 21.55 -18.30
CA LYS A 221 8.51 22.03 -18.62
C LYS A 221 9.28 22.40 -17.34
N ASN A 222 8.63 23.11 -16.43
CA ASN A 222 9.24 23.54 -15.17
C ASN A 222 9.54 22.32 -14.28
N PHE A 223 8.64 21.36 -14.19
CA PHE A 223 8.84 20.14 -13.43
C PHE A 223 10.04 19.34 -13.96
N ILE A 224 10.10 19.14 -15.28
CA ILE A 224 11.23 18.44 -15.92
C ILE A 224 12.54 19.18 -15.63
N LYS A 225 12.57 20.51 -15.77
CA LYS A 225 13.77 21.31 -15.50
C LYS A 225 14.24 21.24 -14.03
N LEU A 226 13.32 21.12 -13.09
CA LEU A 226 13.65 21.00 -11.65
C LEU A 226 14.20 19.63 -11.29
N LYS A 227 13.81 18.59 -12.04
CA LYS A 227 14.28 17.21 -11.83
C LYS A 227 15.56 16.87 -12.59
N THR A 228 15.97 17.70 -13.55
CA THR A 228 17.20 17.52 -14.33
C THR A 228 18.37 18.23 -13.72
#